data_2c75976da8ef0ddd0d62604384e673c0
#
_entry.id   2c75976da8ef0ddd0d62604384e673c0
#
_cell.length_a   1.000
_cell.length_b   1.000
_cell.length_c   1.000
_cell.angle_alpha   90.00
_cell.angle_beta   90.00
_cell.angle_gamma   90.00
#
_symmetry.space_group_name_H-M   'P 1'
#
loop_
_entity.id
_entity.type
_entity.pdbx_description
1 polymer ?
#
loop_
_entity_poly.entity_id
_entity_poly.type
_entity_poly.pdbx_seq_one_letter_code
_entity_poly.pdbx_strand_id
1 'polypeptide(L)'
;MRVYDFGSGRTDPGSFPTEALAEAASEAVREVGAELVRYPGDMGHLGLREIMAAREAKREGIEVPVEHVALMNGSMQAVTLVAEALMQGSDDIIVTEELTYSGTIGAYKSLGAELVGVPLDEEGMRVDALADTLEALHRKGTPPRFIYTLTTYQNPTGSMMPKARRLELLEVARRYDAIVVDDNCYGDVHFEGVQEPSLYALDDSPNIIYIGSLSKILGPGVRVGYMVARPPVLARLLDRRHDGGNSVLAASICAAFFRDRLWSHIAMTNAILKDKRDAVFAGLEESVGDICTWSRPVGGMFIWVNFPEDVDRDRLMALCAERNIMVARGRSFHIQHEDVPALRLAFGFASLEDIRDGVPLLGECIQMARTQASVLA
;
A
#
# COMPACT_ATOMS: atom_id res chain seq x y z
N MET A 1 12.62 12.45 -25.59
CA MET A 1 13.45 11.33 -25.09
C MET A 1 12.52 10.44 -24.29
N ARG A 2 12.59 9.11 -24.43
CA ARG A 2 11.71 8.16 -23.74
C ARG A 2 12.04 8.17 -22.23
N VAL A 3 11.01 8.10 -21.37
CA VAL A 3 11.15 8.07 -19.91
C VAL A 3 10.72 6.69 -19.42
N TYR A 4 11.57 6.04 -18.64
CA TYR A 4 11.30 4.76 -18.00
C TYR A 4 10.87 4.98 -16.55
N ASP A 5 9.57 5.03 -16.28
CA ASP A 5 9.04 5.35 -14.95
C ASP A 5 8.79 4.08 -14.12
N PHE A 6 9.78 3.70 -13.32
CA PHE A 6 9.69 2.67 -12.28
C PHE A 6 9.59 3.27 -10.86
N GLY A 7 9.43 4.59 -10.74
CA GLY A 7 9.31 5.29 -9.45
C GLY A 7 7.88 5.36 -8.93
N SER A 8 6.89 5.42 -9.82
CA SER A 8 5.51 5.72 -9.50
C SER A 8 4.66 4.47 -9.25
N GLY A 9 4.06 4.37 -8.05
CA GLY A 9 3.09 3.31 -7.72
C GLY A 9 1.71 3.53 -8.36
N ARG A 10 1.68 3.86 -9.67
CA ARG A 10 0.46 4.10 -10.47
C ARG A 10 0.06 2.83 -11.22
N THR A 11 -1.23 2.76 -11.61
CA THR A 11 -1.79 1.68 -12.42
C THR A 11 -1.39 1.82 -13.88
N ASP A 12 -1.57 0.75 -14.65
CA ASP A 12 -1.35 0.73 -16.09
C ASP A 12 -2.35 1.64 -16.83
N PRO A 13 -1.87 2.64 -17.60
CA PRO A 13 -2.78 3.51 -18.35
C PRO A 13 -3.56 2.78 -19.43
N GLY A 14 -2.99 1.72 -20.02
CA GLY A 14 -3.60 0.95 -21.10
C GLY A 14 -4.77 0.08 -20.65
N SER A 15 -4.81 -0.27 -19.36
CA SER A 15 -5.91 -1.05 -18.77
C SER A 15 -7.02 -0.19 -18.18
N PHE A 16 -6.90 1.15 -18.20
CA PHE A 16 -7.93 2.02 -17.64
C PHE A 16 -9.22 1.96 -18.47
N PRO A 17 -10.38 1.63 -17.87
CA PRO A 17 -11.60 1.29 -18.60
C PRO A 17 -12.40 2.54 -18.99
N THR A 18 -11.83 3.43 -19.84
CA THR A 18 -12.36 4.75 -20.14
C THR A 18 -13.82 4.71 -20.60
N GLU A 19 -14.16 3.89 -21.61
CA GLU A 19 -15.51 3.83 -22.17
C GLU A 19 -16.52 3.26 -21.17
N ALA A 20 -16.18 2.17 -20.48
CA ALA A 20 -17.05 1.57 -19.50
C ALA A 20 -17.27 2.49 -18.27
N LEU A 21 -16.24 3.30 -17.93
CA LEU A 21 -16.38 4.29 -16.86
C LEU A 21 -17.22 5.49 -17.30
N ALA A 22 -17.14 5.91 -18.58
CA ALA A 22 -18.00 6.96 -19.13
C ALA A 22 -19.48 6.54 -19.15
N GLU A 23 -19.77 5.29 -19.52
CA GLU A 23 -21.13 4.71 -19.42
C GLU A 23 -21.61 4.72 -17.96
N ALA A 24 -20.80 4.21 -17.03
CA ALA A 24 -21.09 4.19 -15.60
C ALA A 24 -21.32 5.61 -15.04
N ALA A 25 -20.55 6.60 -15.50
CA ALA A 25 -20.73 8.00 -15.11
C ALA A 25 -22.09 8.56 -15.58
N SER A 26 -22.49 8.26 -16.81
CA SER A 26 -23.79 8.68 -17.34
C SER A 26 -24.95 8.05 -16.57
N GLU A 27 -24.83 6.76 -16.24
CA GLU A 27 -25.82 6.03 -15.42
C GLU A 27 -25.90 6.64 -14.01
N ALA A 28 -24.74 6.76 -13.33
CA ALA A 28 -24.66 7.31 -11.97
C ALA A 28 -25.29 8.70 -11.86
N VAL A 29 -25.00 9.62 -12.80
CA VAL A 29 -25.58 10.98 -12.75
C VAL A 29 -27.11 10.95 -12.91
N ARG A 30 -27.67 10.06 -13.72
CA ARG A 30 -29.11 9.91 -13.86
C ARG A 30 -29.75 9.31 -12.60
N GLU A 31 -29.07 8.37 -11.95
CA GLU A 31 -29.56 7.67 -10.77
C GLU A 31 -29.55 8.59 -9.53
N VAL A 32 -28.43 9.29 -9.28
CA VAL A 32 -28.25 10.07 -8.05
C VAL A 32 -28.45 11.57 -8.22
N GLY A 33 -28.78 12.07 -9.42
CA GLY A 33 -28.74 13.50 -9.77
C GLY A 33 -29.26 14.47 -8.70
N ALA A 34 -30.45 14.24 -8.12
CA ALA A 34 -30.99 15.09 -7.07
C ALA A 34 -30.28 14.92 -5.70
N GLU A 35 -29.62 13.83 -5.46
CA GLU A 35 -28.89 13.58 -4.21
C GLU A 35 -27.56 14.37 -4.13
N LEU A 36 -27.04 14.79 -5.30
CA LEU A 36 -25.80 15.59 -5.37
C LEU A 36 -25.92 16.96 -4.68
N VAL A 37 -27.12 17.41 -4.32
CA VAL A 37 -27.34 18.65 -3.53
C VAL A 37 -27.15 18.42 -2.02
N ARG A 38 -26.87 17.19 -1.59
CA ARG A 38 -26.72 16.83 -0.17
C ARG A 38 -25.32 16.31 0.13
N TYR A 39 -24.88 16.53 1.36
CA TYR A 39 -23.68 15.84 1.87
C TYR A 39 -23.99 14.37 2.13
N PRO A 40 -23.07 13.43 1.78
CA PRO A 40 -23.29 12.00 1.95
C PRO A 40 -23.23 11.52 3.40
N GLY A 41 -22.78 12.37 4.33
CA GLY A 41 -22.47 12.00 5.71
C GLY A 41 -21.15 11.23 5.86
N ASP A 42 -20.80 10.94 7.09
CA ASP A 42 -19.46 10.44 7.44
C ASP A 42 -19.16 9.04 6.90
N MET A 43 -20.18 8.22 6.71
CA MET A 43 -20.03 6.88 6.15
C MET A 43 -19.87 6.87 4.62
N GLY A 44 -20.39 7.88 3.93
CA GLY A 44 -20.37 7.99 2.47
C GLY A 44 -21.49 7.20 1.77
N HIS A 45 -21.43 7.13 0.43
CA HIS A 45 -22.45 6.58 -0.45
C HIS A 45 -22.75 5.09 -0.18
N LEU A 46 -24.00 4.77 0.17
CA LEU A 46 -24.42 3.43 0.62
C LEU A 46 -24.15 2.35 -0.43
N GLY A 47 -24.55 2.58 -1.68
CA GLY A 47 -24.40 1.55 -2.73
C GLY A 47 -22.94 1.13 -2.97
N LEU A 48 -21.97 2.05 -2.86
CA LEU A 48 -20.55 1.65 -2.97
C LEU A 48 -20.08 0.94 -1.69
N ARG A 49 -20.57 1.31 -0.52
CA ARG A 49 -20.26 0.60 0.74
C ARG A 49 -20.74 -0.85 0.70
N GLU A 50 -21.94 -1.10 0.18
CA GLU A 50 -22.48 -2.44 -0.01
C GLU A 50 -21.62 -3.28 -0.95
N ILE A 51 -21.17 -2.69 -2.08
CA ILE A 51 -20.25 -3.36 -3.01
C ILE A 51 -18.91 -3.66 -2.35
N MET A 52 -18.35 -2.74 -1.56
CA MET A 52 -17.08 -2.97 -0.86
C MET A 52 -17.23 -4.03 0.25
N ALA A 53 -18.31 -4.00 1.01
CA ALA A 53 -18.63 -5.03 2.00
C ALA A 53 -18.74 -6.42 1.35
N ALA A 54 -19.48 -6.53 0.26
CA ALA A 54 -19.64 -7.78 -0.50
C ALA A 54 -18.30 -8.25 -1.13
N ARG A 55 -17.47 -7.30 -1.60
CA ARG A 55 -16.12 -7.60 -2.10
C ARG A 55 -15.23 -8.20 -1.02
N GLU A 56 -15.16 -7.54 0.14
CA GLU A 56 -14.37 -8.04 1.26
C GLU A 56 -14.89 -9.39 1.75
N ALA A 57 -16.21 -9.52 1.92
CA ALA A 57 -16.81 -10.78 2.33
C ALA A 57 -16.48 -11.95 1.38
N LYS A 58 -16.53 -11.70 0.07
CA LYS A 58 -16.19 -12.72 -0.94
C LYS A 58 -14.70 -13.08 -0.93
N ARG A 59 -13.81 -12.07 -0.78
CA ARG A 59 -12.37 -12.31 -0.77
C ARG A 59 -11.91 -13.03 0.50
N GLU A 60 -12.43 -12.61 1.64
CA GLU A 60 -12.02 -13.10 2.96
C GLU A 60 -12.78 -14.37 3.41
N GLY A 61 -13.90 -14.69 2.77
CA GLY A 61 -14.74 -15.82 3.17
C GLY A 61 -15.48 -15.62 4.50
N ILE A 62 -15.74 -14.37 4.89
CA ILE A 62 -16.44 -13.97 6.12
C ILE A 62 -17.60 -13.05 5.81
N GLU A 63 -18.50 -12.79 6.77
CA GLU A 63 -19.46 -11.72 6.68
C GLU A 63 -18.81 -10.38 7.03
N VAL A 64 -19.04 -9.36 6.19
CA VAL A 64 -18.62 -7.97 6.45
C VAL A 64 -19.86 -7.08 6.45
N PRO A 65 -20.37 -6.67 7.61
CA PRO A 65 -21.51 -5.78 7.71
C PRO A 65 -21.24 -4.44 7.04
N VAL A 66 -22.22 -3.91 6.29
CA VAL A 66 -22.07 -2.63 5.57
C VAL A 66 -21.85 -1.45 6.52
N GLU A 67 -22.33 -1.54 7.74
CA GLU A 67 -22.11 -0.55 8.82
C GLU A 67 -20.67 -0.53 9.34
N HIS A 68 -19.85 -1.51 9.01
CA HIS A 68 -18.41 -1.49 9.30
C HIS A 68 -17.61 -0.77 8.22
N VAL A 69 -18.21 -0.43 7.09
CA VAL A 69 -17.52 0.17 5.94
C VAL A 69 -17.79 1.66 5.85
N ALA A 70 -16.76 2.49 5.86
CA ALA A 70 -16.84 3.93 5.62
C ALA A 70 -15.97 4.33 4.42
N LEU A 71 -16.52 5.11 3.49
CA LEU A 71 -15.79 5.58 2.31
C LEU A 71 -14.91 6.78 2.65
N MET A 72 -13.75 6.85 2.03
CA MET A 72 -12.74 7.88 2.22
C MET A 72 -12.34 8.53 0.88
N ASN A 73 -11.78 9.73 0.92
CA ASN A 73 -11.20 10.40 -0.24
C ASN A 73 -9.79 9.83 -0.56
N GLY A 74 -9.74 8.53 -0.88
CA GLY A 74 -8.54 7.72 -0.98
C GLY A 74 -8.08 7.20 0.39
N SER A 75 -7.24 6.16 0.37
CA SER A 75 -6.73 5.52 1.60
C SER A 75 -5.90 6.45 2.49
N MET A 76 -5.23 7.45 1.91
CA MET A 76 -4.46 8.42 2.72
C MET A 76 -5.34 9.25 3.66
N GLN A 77 -6.60 9.51 3.32
CA GLN A 77 -7.52 10.11 4.29
C GLN A 77 -7.80 9.16 5.47
N ALA A 78 -7.94 7.86 5.22
CA ALA A 78 -8.08 6.90 6.31
C ALA A 78 -6.83 6.89 7.21
N VAL A 79 -5.64 6.86 6.60
CA VAL A 79 -4.34 6.90 7.32
C VAL A 79 -4.24 8.13 8.23
N THR A 80 -4.54 9.33 7.71
CA THR A 80 -4.48 10.57 8.51
C THR A 80 -5.57 10.62 9.58
N LEU A 81 -6.80 10.23 9.23
CA LEU A 81 -7.94 10.25 10.15
C LEU A 81 -7.73 9.33 11.36
N VAL A 82 -7.11 8.17 11.15
CA VAL A 82 -6.73 7.26 12.25
C VAL A 82 -5.78 7.97 13.22
N ALA A 83 -4.73 8.61 12.72
CA ALA A 83 -3.80 9.34 13.57
C ALA A 83 -4.47 10.51 14.29
N GLU A 84 -5.26 11.33 13.60
CA GLU A 84 -6.02 12.45 14.16
C GLU A 84 -7.01 12.01 15.27
N ALA A 85 -7.58 10.82 15.14
CA ALA A 85 -8.54 10.30 16.12
C ALA A 85 -7.88 9.60 17.31
N LEU A 86 -6.72 8.99 17.13
CA LEU A 86 -6.08 8.18 18.16
C LEU A 86 -4.97 8.91 18.90
N MET A 87 -4.30 9.85 18.27
CA MET A 87 -3.29 10.70 18.93
C MET A 87 -3.96 11.69 19.88
N GLN A 88 -3.25 12.03 20.95
CA GLN A 88 -3.68 12.97 21.98
C GLN A 88 -2.80 14.24 22.03
N GLY A 89 -1.62 14.18 21.37
CA GLY A 89 -0.70 15.29 21.30
C GLY A 89 0.49 15.01 20.38
N SER A 90 1.39 15.98 20.28
CA SER A 90 2.69 15.78 19.67
C SER A 90 3.52 14.79 20.50
N ASP A 91 4.44 14.10 19.82
CA ASP A 91 5.32 13.08 20.40
C ASP A 91 4.61 11.77 20.82
N ASP A 92 3.34 11.61 20.46
CA ASP A 92 2.67 10.31 20.57
C ASP A 92 3.35 9.28 19.66
N ILE A 93 3.58 8.09 20.20
CA ILE A 93 4.30 7.04 19.51
C ILE A 93 3.34 6.25 18.60
N ILE A 94 3.75 6.05 17.34
CA ILE A 94 3.16 5.10 16.39
C ILE A 94 4.23 4.06 16.05
N VAL A 95 3.93 2.78 16.23
CA VAL A 95 4.80 1.71 15.80
C VAL A 95 4.49 1.37 14.35
N THR A 96 5.54 1.30 13.50
CA THR A 96 5.41 0.95 12.08
C THR A 96 6.48 -0.07 11.69
N GLU A 97 6.39 -0.60 10.47
CA GLU A 97 7.59 -1.20 9.88
C GLU A 97 8.69 -0.13 9.75
N GLU A 98 9.94 -0.54 9.88
CA GLU A 98 11.13 0.32 9.71
C GLU A 98 11.22 0.89 8.29
N LEU A 99 10.88 0.05 7.29
CA LEU A 99 10.67 0.44 5.91
C LEU A 99 9.17 0.38 5.61
N THR A 100 8.55 1.51 5.36
CA THR A 100 7.12 1.59 5.08
C THR A 100 6.80 2.67 4.06
N TYR A 101 5.53 2.84 3.72
CA TYR A 101 5.11 3.78 2.69
C TYR A 101 5.48 5.23 3.05
N SER A 102 6.25 5.88 2.18
CA SER A 102 6.75 7.25 2.39
C SER A 102 5.64 8.28 2.64
N GLY A 103 4.46 8.09 2.02
CA GLY A 103 3.30 8.94 2.24
C GLY A 103 2.78 8.85 3.68
N THR A 104 2.74 7.66 4.26
CA THR A 104 2.35 7.43 5.66
C THR A 104 3.39 8.00 6.62
N ILE A 105 4.69 7.81 6.35
CA ILE A 105 5.78 8.43 7.12
C ILE A 105 5.58 9.96 7.18
N GLY A 106 5.38 10.59 6.01
CA GLY A 106 5.16 12.03 5.91
C GLY A 106 3.91 12.49 6.65
N ALA A 107 2.80 11.77 6.50
CA ALA A 107 1.53 12.09 7.14
C ALA A 107 1.63 12.05 8.67
N TYR A 108 2.15 10.96 9.24
CA TYR A 108 2.27 10.83 10.69
C TYR A 108 3.26 11.83 11.30
N LYS A 109 4.41 12.03 10.67
CA LYS A 109 5.38 13.06 11.11
C LYS A 109 4.81 14.47 11.04
N SER A 110 3.99 14.79 10.03
CA SER A 110 3.35 16.11 9.92
C SER A 110 2.32 16.38 11.03
N LEU A 111 1.76 15.32 11.61
CA LEU A 111 0.89 15.38 12.79
C LEU A 111 1.66 15.40 14.12
N GLY A 112 3.00 15.34 14.08
CA GLY A 112 3.87 15.36 15.25
C GLY A 112 4.12 14.00 15.89
N ALA A 113 3.78 12.89 15.23
CA ALA A 113 4.02 11.57 15.78
C ALA A 113 5.52 11.20 15.80
N GLU A 114 5.96 10.54 16.87
CA GLU A 114 7.21 9.80 16.92
C GLU A 114 6.99 8.41 16.29
N LEU A 115 7.77 8.08 15.27
CA LEU A 115 7.70 6.76 14.62
C LEU A 115 8.77 5.84 15.21
N VAL A 116 8.32 4.68 15.69
CA VAL A 116 9.19 3.59 16.16
C VAL A 116 9.12 2.45 15.16
N GLY A 117 10.26 2.14 14.52
CA GLY A 117 10.36 1.13 13.49
C GLY A 117 10.57 -0.27 14.03
N VAL A 118 9.89 -1.23 13.44
CA VAL A 118 10.10 -2.66 13.65
C VAL A 118 10.76 -3.23 12.41
N PRO A 119 11.87 -3.98 12.53
CA PRO A 119 12.52 -4.61 11.39
C PRO A 119 11.61 -5.53 10.59
N LEU A 120 11.89 -5.65 9.29
CA LEU A 120 11.22 -6.58 8.39
C LEU A 120 12.19 -7.69 7.95
N ASP A 121 11.60 -8.80 7.53
CA ASP A 121 12.23 -9.84 6.74
C ASP A 121 11.42 -10.10 5.45
N GLU A 122 11.67 -11.23 4.79
CA GLU A 122 11.00 -11.61 3.54
C GLU A 122 9.49 -11.82 3.71
N GLU A 123 9.01 -12.08 4.93
CA GLU A 123 7.60 -12.25 5.29
C GLU A 123 6.97 -10.99 5.92
N GLY A 124 7.65 -9.86 5.88
CA GLY A 124 7.18 -8.58 6.40
C GLY A 124 7.64 -8.28 7.83
N MET A 125 6.83 -7.58 8.63
CA MET A 125 7.18 -7.18 9.99
C MET A 125 7.57 -8.40 10.86
N ARG A 126 8.72 -8.32 11.53
CA ARG A 126 9.15 -9.31 12.50
C ARG A 126 8.38 -9.19 13.79
N VAL A 127 7.55 -10.19 14.09
CA VAL A 127 6.64 -10.16 15.25
C VAL A 127 7.39 -10.34 16.58
N ASP A 128 8.51 -11.04 16.60
CA ASP A 128 9.41 -11.11 17.75
C ASP A 128 9.95 -9.73 18.14
N ALA A 129 10.44 -8.98 17.17
CA ALA A 129 10.92 -7.60 17.36
C ALA A 129 9.77 -6.63 17.73
N LEU A 130 8.55 -6.84 17.19
CA LEU A 130 7.37 -6.10 17.61
C LEU A 130 7.07 -6.32 19.09
N ALA A 131 7.11 -7.58 19.56
CA ALA A 131 6.86 -7.91 20.96
C ALA A 131 7.87 -7.21 21.89
N ASP A 132 9.16 -7.27 21.55
CA ASP A 132 10.24 -6.60 22.30
C ASP A 132 10.05 -5.08 22.34
N THR A 133 9.65 -4.49 21.19
CA THR A 133 9.37 -3.05 21.07
C THR A 133 8.21 -2.63 21.97
N LEU A 134 7.09 -3.34 21.92
CA LEU A 134 5.92 -3.04 22.75
C LEU A 134 6.22 -3.20 24.23
N GLU A 135 6.96 -4.25 24.61
CA GLU A 135 7.39 -4.43 25.99
C GLU A 135 8.28 -3.29 26.48
N ALA A 136 9.23 -2.84 25.66
CA ALA A 136 10.11 -1.73 26.00
C ALA A 136 9.34 -0.41 26.17
N LEU A 137 8.38 -0.13 25.29
CA LEU A 137 7.53 1.06 25.36
C LEU A 137 6.61 1.04 26.58
N HIS A 138 6.00 -0.10 26.89
CA HIS A 138 5.17 -0.25 28.09
C HIS A 138 5.96 -0.07 29.39
N ARG A 139 7.18 -0.64 29.46
CA ARG A 139 8.07 -0.45 30.63
C ARG A 139 8.48 1.01 30.83
N LYS A 140 8.60 1.79 29.75
CA LYS A 140 8.86 3.23 29.81
C LYS A 140 7.64 4.07 30.17
N GLY A 141 6.44 3.49 30.19
CA GLY A 141 5.18 4.21 30.38
C GLY A 141 4.72 5.03 29.16
N THR A 142 5.24 4.71 27.98
CA THR A 142 4.93 5.38 26.71
C THR A 142 4.37 4.37 25.69
N PRO A 143 3.20 3.74 25.96
CA PRO A 143 2.61 2.79 25.03
C PRO A 143 2.27 3.47 23.70
N PRO A 144 2.39 2.78 22.55
CA PRO A 144 2.05 3.38 21.26
C PRO A 144 0.54 3.61 21.15
N ARG A 145 0.15 4.57 20.34
CA ARG A 145 -1.26 4.85 20.04
C ARG A 145 -1.87 3.76 19.17
N PHE A 146 -1.10 3.25 18.23
CA PHE A 146 -1.45 2.13 17.39
C PHE A 146 -0.22 1.55 16.69
N ILE A 147 -0.40 0.39 16.09
CA ILE A 147 0.56 -0.26 15.20
C ILE A 147 0.03 -0.09 13.77
N TYR A 148 0.86 0.42 12.85
CA TYR A 148 0.55 0.50 11.42
C TYR A 148 1.40 -0.51 10.66
N THR A 149 0.79 -1.31 9.83
CA THR A 149 1.46 -2.35 9.05
C THR A 149 0.81 -2.56 7.68
N LEU A 150 1.59 -3.01 6.70
CA LEU A 150 1.10 -3.48 5.40
C LEU A 150 1.33 -4.99 5.32
N THR A 151 0.36 -5.77 5.75
CA THR A 151 0.51 -7.24 5.79
C THR A 151 0.43 -7.91 4.41
N THR A 152 -0.08 -7.18 3.41
CA THR A 152 -0.34 -7.73 2.06
C THR A 152 0.35 -6.87 1.00
N TYR A 153 1.34 -7.45 0.32
CA TYR A 153 2.15 -6.77 -0.72
C TYR A 153 2.73 -5.45 -0.23
N GLN A 154 3.50 -5.55 0.84
CA GLN A 154 4.09 -4.44 1.58
C GLN A 154 4.80 -3.44 0.65
N ASN A 155 4.64 -2.16 0.92
CA ASN A 155 5.33 -1.09 0.23
C ASN A 155 6.42 -0.51 1.14
N PRO A 156 7.73 -0.73 0.85
CA PRO A 156 8.26 -0.95 -0.50
C PRO A 156 8.66 -2.38 -0.88
N THR A 157 8.66 -3.35 0.04
CA THR A 157 9.35 -4.63 -0.14
C THR A 157 8.60 -5.63 -1.03
N GLY A 158 7.28 -5.48 -1.18
CA GLY A 158 6.43 -6.45 -1.86
C GLY A 158 6.18 -7.72 -1.05
N SER A 159 6.61 -7.80 0.21
CA SER A 159 6.41 -8.97 1.07
C SER A 159 4.93 -9.25 1.33
N MET A 160 4.62 -10.52 1.55
CA MET A 160 3.31 -11.01 1.96
C MET A 160 3.46 -11.72 3.31
N MET A 161 2.81 -11.19 4.33
CA MET A 161 2.82 -11.79 5.66
C MET A 161 1.96 -13.06 5.65
N PRO A 162 2.50 -14.25 5.94
CA PRO A 162 1.72 -15.49 5.97
C PRO A 162 0.75 -15.50 7.16
N LYS A 163 -0.34 -16.25 7.03
CA LYS A 163 -1.40 -16.36 8.05
C LYS A 163 -0.85 -16.65 9.45
N ALA A 164 0.13 -17.54 9.56
CA ALA A 164 0.72 -17.88 10.86
C ALA A 164 1.28 -16.64 11.56
N ARG A 165 2.08 -15.83 10.86
CA ARG A 165 2.66 -14.60 11.38
C ARG A 165 1.61 -13.52 11.66
N ARG A 166 0.52 -13.44 10.86
CA ARG A 166 -0.62 -12.56 11.16
C ARG A 166 -1.28 -12.91 12.49
N LEU A 167 -1.46 -14.20 12.77
CA LEU A 167 -2.02 -14.67 14.05
C LEU A 167 -1.09 -14.34 15.22
N GLU A 168 0.22 -14.49 15.06
CA GLU A 168 1.21 -14.10 16.07
C GLU A 168 1.17 -12.56 16.32
N LEU A 169 1.08 -11.75 15.26
CA LEU A 169 0.94 -10.30 15.38
C LEU A 169 -0.32 -9.92 16.16
N LEU A 170 -1.45 -10.56 15.84
CA LEU A 170 -2.72 -10.33 16.56
C LEU A 170 -2.64 -10.76 18.03
N GLU A 171 -1.95 -11.85 18.33
CA GLU A 171 -1.72 -12.26 19.72
C GLU A 171 -0.89 -11.25 20.50
N VAL A 172 0.21 -10.76 19.89
CA VAL A 172 1.05 -9.72 20.48
C VAL A 172 0.25 -8.44 20.67
N ALA A 173 -0.48 -7.98 19.66
CA ALA A 173 -1.32 -6.77 19.76
C ALA A 173 -2.38 -6.89 20.88
N ARG A 174 -3.03 -8.04 21.00
CA ARG A 174 -4.04 -8.32 22.05
C ARG A 174 -3.42 -8.30 23.45
N ARG A 175 -2.19 -8.80 23.63
CA ARG A 175 -1.48 -8.79 24.91
C ARG A 175 -1.28 -7.38 25.47
N TYR A 176 -1.14 -6.40 24.59
CA TYR A 176 -0.89 -5.00 24.92
C TYR A 176 -2.12 -4.10 24.69
N ASP A 177 -3.30 -4.68 24.40
CA ASP A 177 -4.52 -3.94 24.03
C ASP A 177 -4.27 -2.88 22.93
N ALA A 178 -3.38 -3.21 21.98
CA ALA A 178 -2.96 -2.29 20.93
C ALA A 178 -3.95 -2.30 19.76
N ILE A 179 -4.24 -1.11 19.24
CA ILE A 179 -4.96 -0.95 17.97
C ILE A 179 -3.99 -1.26 16.82
N VAL A 180 -4.46 -2.03 15.83
CA VAL A 180 -3.69 -2.36 14.63
C VAL A 180 -4.38 -1.79 13.40
N VAL A 181 -3.63 -1.05 12.59
CA VAL A 181 -4.02 -0.55 11.28
C VAL A 181 -3.38 -1.42 10.21
N ASP A 182 -4.20 -2.21 9.52
CA ASP A 182 -3.81 -3.04 8.37
C ASP A 182 -4.08 -2.27 7.08
N ASP A 183 -3.05 -1.65 6.51
CA ASP A 183 -3.15 -0.96 5.21
C ASP A 183 -3.08 -1.98 4.08
N ASN A 184 -4.24 -2.42 3.62
CA ASN A 184 -4.43 -3.47 2.63
C ASN A 184 -4.82 -2.91 1.25
N CYS A 185 -4.14 -1.86 0.81
CA CYS A 185 -4.43 -1.21 -0.48
C CYS A 185 -4.17 -2.09 -1.71
N TYR A 186 -3.44 -3.20 -1.55
CA TYR A 186 -3.02 -4.08 -2.65
C TYR A 186 -3.72 -5.45 -2.63
N GLY A 187 -4.64 -5.70 -1.73
CA GLY A 187 -5.26 -7.03 -1.52
C GLY A 187 -5.88 -7.68 -2.75
N ASP A 188 -6.31 -6.91 -3.74
CA ASP A 188 -6.84 -7.46 -5.01
C ASP A 188 -5.77 -7.62 -6.10
N VAL A 189 -4.57 -7.09 -5.89
CA VAL A 189 -3.46 -7.21 -6.86
C VAL A 189 -2.71 -8.50 -6.56
N HIS A 190 -3.36 -9.64 -6.82
CA HIS A 190 -2.88 -10.99 -6.51
C HIS A 190 -2.77 -11.80 -7.79
N PHE A 191 -1.58 -12.34 -8.09
CA PHE A 191 -1.30 -13.01 -9.36
C PHE A 191 -1.29 -14.53 -9.24
N GLU A 192 -0.74 -15.04 -8.13
CA GLU A 192 -0.50 -16.48 -7.96
C GLU A 192 -0.28 -16.82 -6.47
N GLY A 193 -0.31 -18.11 -6.15
CA GLY A 193 -0.13 -18.59 -4.78
C GLY A 193 -1.42 -18.53 -3.96
N VAL A 194 -1.26 -18.49 -2.64
CA VAL A 194 -2.36 -18.40 -1.68
C VAL A 194 -2.60 -16.96 -1.30
N GLN A 195 -3.84 -16.52 -1.38
CA GLN A 195 -4.23 -15.22 -0.84
C GLN A 195 -4.43 -15.35 0.66
N GLU A 196 -3.64 -14.60 1.43
CA GLU A 196 -3.70 -14.63 2.88
C GLU A 196 -4.86 -13.78 3.42
N PRO A 197 -5.61 -14.24 4.44
CA PRO A 197 -6.72 -13.48 4.99
C PRO A 197 -6.24 -12.25 5.75
N SER A 198 -6.95 -11.12 5.62
CA SER A 198 -6.63 -9.86 6.32
C SER A 198 -6.66 -10.01 7.85
N LEU A 199 -6.04 -9.08 8.58
CA LEU A 199 -6.12 -9.06 10.04
C LEU A 199 -7.57 -8.89 10.51
N TYR A 200 -8.38 -8.11 9.78
CA TYR A 200 -9.81 -7.93 10.07
C TYR A 200 -10.60 -9.26 9.97
N ALA A 201 -10.23 -10.12 9.02
CA ALA A 201 -10.87 -11.42 8.85
C ALA A 201 -10.44 -12.46 9.90
N LEU A 202 -9.25 -12.29 10.47
CA LEU A 202 -8.67 -13.23 11.43
C LEU A 202 -9.02 -12.93 12.89
N ASP A 203 -9.53 -11.73 13.19
CA ASP A 203 -9.78 -11.30 14.57
C ASP A 203 -11.08 -10.49 14.67
N ASP A 204 -11.93 -10.85 15.63
CA ASP A 204 -13.20 -10.16 15.92
C ASP A 204 -13.04 -8.96 16.87
N SER A 205 -11.83 -8.67 17.32
CA SER A 205 -11.54 -7.50 18.16
C SER A 205 -11.94 -6.18 17.46
N PRO A 206 -12.49 -5.21 18.18
CA PRO A 206 -12.73 -3.88 17.65
C PRO A 206 -11.42 -3.11 17.36
N ASN A 207 -10.27 -3.60 17.84
CA ASN A 207 -8.98 -2.92 17.73
C ASN A 207 -8.33 -3.08 16.35
N ILE A 208 -8.98 -3.76 15.39
CA ILE A 208 -8.46 -3.90 14.02
C ILE A 208 -9.14 -2.90 13.09
N ILE A 209 -8.32 -2.07 12.46
CA ILE A 209 -8.72 -1.10 11.43
C ILE A 209 -8.12 -1.55 10.10
N TYR A 210 -8.97 -1.90 9.15
CA TYR A 210 -8.57 -2.25 7.80
C TYR A 210 -8.71 -1.04 6.88
N ILE A 211 -7.72 -0.76 6.03
CA ILE A 211 -7.76 0.31 5.03
C ILE A 211 -7.69 -0.30 3.63
N GLY A 212 -8.70 -0.02 2.82
CA GLY A 212 -8.78 -0.43 1.42
C GLY A 212 -8.70 0.74 0.44
N SER A 213 -8.37 0.45 -0.81
CA SER A 213 -8.24 1.49 -1.85
C SER A 213 -8.71 1.00 -3.20
N LEU A 214 -9.37 1.88 -3.98
CA LEU A 214 -9.65 1.65 -5.39
C LEU A 214 -8.52 2.14 -6.31
N SER A 215 -7.51 2.80 -5.74
CA SER A 215 -6.39 3.38 -6.52
C SER A 215 -5.58 2.34 -7.29
N LYS A 216 -5.56 1.08 -6.84
CA LYS A 216 -4.71 0.03 -7.42
C LYS A 216 -5.43 -0.91 -8.37
N ILE A 217 -6.76 -0.91 -8.31
CA ILE A 217 -7.61 -1.70 -9.22
C ILE A 217 -8.31 -0.84 -10.28
N LEU A 218 -8.54 0.46 -10.01
CA LEU A 218 -9.15 1.37 -11.00
C LEU A 218 -8.18 2.50 -11.38
N GLY A 219 -7.81 3.34 -10.42
CA GLY A 219 -6.86 4.42 -10.69
C GLY A 219 -6.78 5.43 -9.53
N PRO A 220 -5.59 5.96 -9.22
CA PRO A 220 -5.41 6.89 -8.11
C PRO A 220 -6.15 8.23 -8.31
N GLY A 221 -6.44 8.63 -9.55
CA GLY A 221 -7.17 9.85 -9.88
C GLY A 221 -8.65 9.83 -9.48
N VAL A 222 -9.23 8.66 -9.25
CA VAL A 222 -10.64 8.51 -8.82
C VAL A 222 -10.85 9.00 -7.39
N ARG A 223 -9.81 9.00 -6.56
CA ARG A 223 -9.83 9.47 -5.17
C ARG A 223 -10.87 8.77 -4.28
N VAL A 224 -11.02 7.47 -4.43
CA VAL A 224 -11.87 6.64 -3.57
C VAL A 224 -11.05 5.59 -2.84
N GLY A 225 -11.21 5.53 -1.54
CA GLY A 225 -10.75 4.49 -0.64
C GLY A 225 -11.85 4.18 0.37
N TYR A 226 -11.60 3.28 1.28
CA TYR A 226 -12.53 2.96 2.35
C TYR A 226 -11.78 2.40 3.56
N MET A 227 -12.47 2.42 4.67
CA MET A 227 -12.04 1.83 5.92
C MET A 227 -13.06 0.77 6.32
N VAL A 228 -12.58 -0.35 6.87
CA VAL A 228 -13.42 -1.35 7.53
C VAL A 228 -12.98 -1.45 8.99
N ALA A 229 -13.87 -1.15 9.89
CA ALA A 229 -13.63 -1.26 11.32
C ALA A 229 -14.93 -1.57 12.07
N ARG A 230 -14.84 -2.24 13.19
CA ARG A 230 -15.99 -2.53 14.03
C ARG A 230 -16.36 -1.34 14.90
N PRO A 231 -17.66 -1.13 15.20
CA PRO A 231 -18.06 -0.24 16.27
C PRO A 231 -17.47 -0.76 17.61
N PRO A 232 -17.02 0.05 18.58
CA PRO A 232 -17.06 1.50 18.66
C PRO A 232 -15.85 2.23 18.04
N VAL A 233 -14.81 1.52 17.57
CA VAL A 233 -13.61 2.17 17.02
C VAL A 233 -13.98 3.01 15.78
N LEU A 234 -14.80 2.46 14.87
CA LEU A 234 -15.23 3.21 13.69
C LEU A 234 -15.93 4.54 14.06
N ALA A 235 -16.82 4.51 15.04
CA ALA A 235 -17.50 5.74 15.50
C ALA A 235 -16.48 6.78 16.01
N ARG A 236 -15.51 6.36 16.83
CA ARG A 236 -14.44 7.24 17.33
C ARG A 236 -13.61 7.87 16.20
N LEU A 237 -13.35 7.11 15.12
CA LEU A 237 -12.62 7.64 13.97
C LEU A 237 -13.48 8.67 13.21
N LEU A 238 -14.74 8.35 12.97
CA LEU A 238 -15.67 9.23 12.25
C LEU A 238 -16.02 10.52 13.00
N ASP A 239 -15.97 10.53 14.34
CA ASP A 239 -16.14 11.75 15.15
C ASP A 239 -15.09 12.83 14.84
N ARG A 240 -13.96 12.46 14.23
CA ARG A 240 -12.92 13.40 13.78
C ARG A 240 -13.07 13.80 12.32
N ARG A 241 -14.07 13.27 11.64
CA ARG A 241 -14.30 13.56 10.23
C ARG A 241 -15.13 14.83 10.06
N HIS A 242 -14.53 15.85 9.45
CA HIS A 242 -15.16 17.18 9.27
C HIS A 242 -15.29 17.60 7.80
N ASP A 243 -15.04 16.69 6.84
CA ASP A 243 -15.10 16.97 5.40
C ASP A 243 -16.51 16.81 4.77
N GLY A 244 -17.52 16.42 5.57
CA GLY A 244 -18.88 16.19 5.09
C GLY A 244 -19.04 14.90 4.28
N GLY A 245 -18.02 14.05 4.22
CA GLY A 245 -17.99 12.77 3.51
C GLY A 245 -17.22 12.82 2.19
N ASN A 246 -17.13 11.68 1.50
CA ASN A 246 -16.47 11.59 0.21
C ASN A 246 -17.36 12.03 -0.95
N SER A 247 -16.79 12.27 -2.14
CA SER A 247 -17.53 12.64 -3.34
C SER A 247 -18.63 11.61 -3.68
N VAL A 248 -19.89 12.00 -3.59
CA VAL A 248 -21.05 11.17 -4.00
C VAL A 248 -20.92 10.80 -5.47
N LEU A 249 -20.54 11.75 -6.33
CA LEU A 249 -20.39 11.50 -7.77
C LEU A 249 -19.33 10.43 -8.04
N ALA A 250 -18.13 10.56 -7.48
CA ALA A 250 -17.08 9.56 -7.67
C ALA A 250 -17.49 8.19 -7.12
N ALA A 251 -18.11 8.15 -5.94
CA ALA A 251 -18.59 6.92 -5.33
C ALA A 251 -19.70 6.24 -6.14
N SER A 252 -20.65 7.00 -6.67
CA SER A 252 -21.73 6.46 -7.51
C SER A 252 -21.23 5.93 -8.84
N ILE A 253 -20.26 6.62 -9.48
CA ILE A 253 -19.61 6.14 -10.70
C ILE A 253 -18.89 4.80 -10.43
N CYS A 254 -18.13 4.72 -9.33
CA CYS A 254 -17.47 3.47 -8.93
C CYS A 254 -18.49 2.37 -8.65
N ALA A 255 -19.61 2.68 -7.98
CA ALA A 255 -20.68 1.71 -7.70
C ALA A 255 -21.29 1.17 -8.99
N ALA A 256 -21.67 2.04 -9.93
CA ALA A 256 -22.21 1.65 -11.23
C ALA A 256 -21.22 0.81 -12.03
N PHE A 257 -19.93 1.18 -12.05
CA PHE A 257 -18.89 0.44 -12.75
C PHE A 257 -18.64 -0.94 -12.13
N PHE A 258 -18.54 -1.04 -10.79
CA PHE A 258 -18.17 -2.28 -10.11
C PHE A 258 -19.34 -3.24 -9.89
N ARG A 259 -20.58 -2.82 -10.01
CA ARG A 259 -21.78 -3.66 -9.82
C ARG A 259 -21.65 -5.03 -10.52
N ASP A 260 -21.23 -5.03 -11.77
CA ASP A 260 -21.12 -6.24 -12.58
C ASP A 260 -19.72 -6.53 -13.11
N ARG A 261 -18.78 -5.59 -12.96
CA ARG A 261 -17.45 -5.65 -13.61
C ARG A 261 -16.29 -5.84 -12.64
N LEU A 262 -16.52 -5.81 -11.33
CA LEU A 262 -15.44 -5.80 -10.33
C LEU A 262 -14.43 -6.93 -10.54
N TRP A 263 -14.90 -8.17 -10.53
CA TRP A 263 -14.01 -9.34 -10.57
C TRP A 263 -13.38 -9.58 -11.94
N SER A 264 -14.11 -9.34 -13.01
CA SER A 264 -13.56 -9.42 -14.37
C SER A 264 -12.50 -8.36 -14.63
N HIS A 265 -12.71 -7.14 -14.11
CA HIS A 265 -11.73 -6.07 -14.19
C HIS A 265 -10.47 -6.38 -13.38
N ILE A 266 -10.61 -6.86 -12.14
CA ILE A 266 -9.48 -7.30 -11.31
C ILE A 266 -8.69 -8.41 -12.01
N ALA A 267 -9.37 -9.42 -12.57
CA ALA A 267 -8.69 -10.52 -13.26
C ALA A 267 -7.90 -10.03 -14.48
N MET A 268 -8.47 -9.12 -15.27
CA MET A 268 -7.81 -8.52 -16.44
C MET A 268 -6.57 -7.71 -16.01
N THR A 269 -6.69 -6.83 -15.04
CA THR A 269 -5.58 -6.00 -14.56
C THR A 269 -4.46 -6.83 -13.93
N ASN A 270 -4.81 -7.86 -13.19
CA ASN A 270 -3.85 -8.78 -12.58
C ASN A 270 -3.06 -9.57 -13.62
N ALA A 271 -3.67 -10.00 -14.71
CA ALA A 271 -2.96 -10.67 -15.81
C ALA A 271 -1.89 -9.74 -16.43
N ILE A 272 -2.25 -8.48 -16.70
CA ILE A 272 -1.31 -7.47 -17.22
C ILE A 272 -0.17 -7.21 -16.24
N LEU A 273 -0.47 -7.05 -14.96
CA LEU A 273 0.53 -6.77 -13.94
C LEU A 273 1.46 -7.97 -13.70
N LYS A 274 0.94 -9.19 -13.80
CA LYS A 274 1.78 -10.40 -13.74
C LYS A 274 2.82 -10.44 -14.87
N ASP A 275 2.39 -10.18 -16.12
CA ASP A 275 3.29 -10.15 -17.27
C ASP A 275 4.39 -9.07 -17.11
N LYS A 276 4.02 -7.91 -16.55
CA LYS A 276 4.97 -6.83 -16.25
C LYS A 276 5.97 -7.21 -15.17
N ARG A 277 5.50 -7.82 -14.07
CA ARG A 277 6.38 -8.34 -13.01
C ARG A 277 7.38 -9.34 -13.56
N ASP A 278 6.89 -10.31 -14.35
CA ASP A 278 7.73 -11.36 -14.92
C ASP A 278 8.78 -10.79 -15.88
N ALA A 279 8.43 -9.74 -16.62
CA ALA A 279 9.39 -9.02 -17.47
C ALA A 279 10.45 -8.27 -16.66
N VAL A 280 10.10 -7.67 -15.50
CA VAL A 280 11.10 -7.07 -14.59
C VAL A 280 12.04 -8.12 -14.04
N PHE A 281 11.53 -9.29 -13.61
CA PHE A 281 12.37 -10.37 -13.11
C PHE A 281 13.38 -10.83 -14.17
N ALA A 282 12.91 -11.05 -15.41
CA ALA A 282 13.79 -11.46 -16.51
C ALA A 282 14.90 -10.43 -16.76
N GLY A 283 14.55 -9.13 -16.81
CA GLY A 283 15.54 -8.07 -17.04
C GLY A 283 16.54 -7.91 -15.89
N LEU A 284 16.12 -8.08 -14.64
CA LEU A 284 17.03 -8.05 -13.48
C LEU A 284 17.97 -9.27 -13.47
N GLU A 285 17.45 -10.47 -13.75
CA GLU A 285 18.25 -11.68 -13.81
C GLU A 285 19.34 -11.58 -14.86
N GLU A 286 18.99 -11.09 -16.06
CA GLU A 286 19.94 -10.93 -17.16
C GLU A 286 21.02 -9.87 -16.89
N SER A 287 20.63 -8.76 -16.26
CA SER A 287 21.52 -7.59 -16.14
C SER A 287 22.32 -7.51 -14.85
N VAL A 288 21.76 -7.96 -13.72
CA VAL A 288 22.36 -7.82 -12.38
C VAL A 288 22.20 -9.04 -11.47
N GLY A 289 21.82 -10.21 -12.02
CA GLY A 289 21.58 -11.43 -11.24
C GLY A 289 22.76 -11.88 -10.38
N ASP A 290 24.00 -11.59 -10.82
CA ASP A 290 25.24 -11.89 -10.07
C ASP A 290 25.59 -10.84 -9.00
N ILE A 291 24.89 -9.69 -8.98
CA ILE A 291 25.28 -8.52 -8.17
C ILE A 291 24.20 -8.19 -7.15
N CYS A 292 22.93 -8.26 -7.55
CA CYS A 292 21.78 -7.82 -6.76
C CYS A 292 20.92 -8.98 -6.31
N THR A 293 20.18 -8.76 -5.23
CA THR A 293 19.05 -9.62 -4.85
C THR A 293 17.76 -8.79 -4.89
N TRP A 294 16.63 -9.44 -5.07
CA TRP A 294 15.36 -8.73 -5.06
C TRP A 294 14.22 -9.59 -4.53
N SER A 295 13.20 -8.90 -4.02
CA SER A 295 11.96 -9.56 -3.60
C SER A 295 11.24 -10.20 -4.80
N ARG A 296 10.55 -11.32 -4.56
CA ARG A 296 9.78 -12.05 -5.60
C ARG A 296 8.29 -12.07 -5.24
N PRO A 297 7.60 -10.91 -5.29
CA PRO A 297 6.21 -10.83 -4.88
C PRO A 297 5.29 -11.62 -5.80
N VAL A 298 4.30 -12.29 -5.20
CA VAL A 298 3.24 -13.02 -5.90
C VAL A 298 2.02 -12.14 -6.21
N GLY A 299 2.13 -10.85 -5.97
CA GLY A 299 1.13 -9.82 -6.19
C GLY A 299 1.70 -8.43 -5.94
N GLY A 300 0.83 -7.43 -5.77
CA GLY A 300 1.24 -6.06 -5.56
C GLY A 300 1.84 -5.41 -6.81
N MET A 301 2.60 -4.35 -6.62
CA MET A 301 3.11 -3.52 -7.73
C MET A 301 4.58 -3.15 -7.55
N PHE A 302 5.30 -3.73 -6.56
CA PHE A 302 6.63 -3.32 -6.17
C PHE A 302 7.59 -4.50 -6.11
N ILE A 303 8.82 -4.22 -6.52
CA ILE A 303 9.97 -5.11 -6.36
C ILE A 303 11.03 -4.30 -5.62
N TRP A 304 11.54 -4.85 -4.53
CA TRP A 304 12.63 -4.28 -3.74
C TRP A 304 13.94 -4.89 -4.17
N VAL A 305 14.82 -4.07 -4.76
CA VAL A 305 16.12 -4.50 -5.28
C VAL A 305 17.19 -4.06 -4.32
N ASN A 306 17.88 -5.01 -3.69
CA ASN A 306 19.05 -4.78 -2.85
C ASN A 306 20.32 -4.89 -3.69
N PHE A 307 21.24 -4.00 -3.47
CA PHE A 307 22.55 -4.01 -4.11
C PHE A 307 23.67 -3.95 -3.05
N PRO A 308 24.91 -4.41 -3.38
CA PRO A 308 26.00 -4.44 -2.43
C PRO A 308 26.46 -3.02 -2.04
N GLU A 309 27.12 -2.91 -0.90
CA GLU A 309 27.58 -1.64 -0.32
C GLU A 309 28.60 -0.88 -1.20
N ASP A 310 29.26 -1.55 -2.14
CA ASP A 310 30.19 -0.93 -3.09
C ASP A 310 29.50 -0.14 -4.21
N VAL A 311 28.15 -0.13 -4.26
CA VAL A 311 27.38 0.72 -5.17
C VAL A 311 27.24 2.12 -4.57
N ASP A 312 27.83 3.11 -5.21
CA ASP A 312 27.63 4.53 -4.88
C ASP A 312 26.21 4.95 -5.25
N ARG A 313 25.39 5.20 -4.23
CA ARG A 313 23.97 5.47 -4.37
C ARG A 313 23.68 6.80 -5.06
N ASP A 314 24.48 7.82 -4.82
CA ASP A 314 24.30 9.14 -5.45
C ASP A 314 24.71 9.09 -6.93
N ARG A 315 25.81 8.40 -7.24
CA ARG A 315 26.21 8.14 -8.62
C ARG A 315 25.15 7.30 -9.37
N LEU A 316 24.59 6.29 -8.74
CA LEU A 316 23.50 5.50 -9.32
C LEU A 316 22.31 6.37 -9.71
N MET A 317 21.87 7.24 -8.81
CA MET A 317 20.75 8.14 -9.09
C MET A 317 21.07 9.13 -10.21
N ALA A 318 22.30 9.64 -10.28
CA ALA A 318 22.75 10.52 -11.37
C ALA A 318 22.72 9.79 -12.73
N LEU A 319 23.26 8.56 -12.80
CA LEU A 319 23.25 7.72 -13.99
C LEU A 319 21.83 7.36 -14.45
N CYS A 320 20.94 7.07 -13.50
CA CYS A 320 19.52 6.85 -13.81
C CYS A 320 18.88 8.12 -14.42
N ALA A 321 19.13 9.28 -13.83
CA ALA A 321 18.59 10.55 -14.32
C ALA A 321 19.09 10.88 -15.75
N GLU A 322 20.38 10.67 -16.04
CA GLU A 322 20.98 10.85 -17.37
C GLU A 322 20.30 9.97 -18.46
N ARG A 323 19.83 8.79 -18.06
CA ARG A 323 19.14 7.83 -18.95
C ARG A 323 17.61 7.92 -18.89
N ASN A 324 17.06 8.92 -18.18
CA ASN A 324 15.62 9.11 -17.94
C ASN A 324 14.95 7.91 -17.28
N ILE A 325 15.65 7.22 -16.38
CA ILE A 325 15.12 6.14 -15.56
C ILE A 325 14.70 6.73 -14.21
N MET A 326 13.42 6.61 -13.88
CA MET A 326 12.86 7.02 -12.61
C MET A 326 12.71 5.81 -11.69
N VAL A 327 13.36 5.85 -10.55
CA VAL A 327 13.29 4.81 -9.49
C VAL A 327 13.10 5.49 -8.14
N ALA A 328 12.65 4.74 -7.14
CA ALA A 328 12.54 5.25 -5.78
C ALA A 328 13.68 4.70 -4.90
N ARG A 329 14.50 5.61 -4.32
CA ARG A 329 15.63 5.27 -3.46
C ARG A 329 15.16 4.72 -2.11
N GLY A 330 15.86 3.72 -1.57
CA GLY A 330 15.50 3.03 -0.33
C GLY A 330 15.28 3.96 0.86
N ARG A 331 16.14 4.99 1.03
CA ARG A 331 16.01 6.00 2.09
C ARG A 331 14.63 6.68 2.16
N SER A 332 13.90 6.75 1.07
CA SER A 332 12.58 7.39 1.04
C SER A 332 11.52 6.60 1.78
N PHE A 333 11.79 5.34 2.07
CA PHE A 333 10.87 4.43 2.77
C PHE A 333 11.30 4.14 4.21
N HIS A 334 12.52 4.53 4.59
CA HIS A 334 13.02 4.35 5.95
C HIS A 334 12.48 5.47 6.86
N ILE A 335 11.90 5.11 7.99
CA ILE A 335 11.26 6.08 8.92
C ILE A 335 12.22 7.14 9.45
N GLN A 336 13.51 6.83 9.56
CA GLN A 336 14.57 7.78 9.95
C GLN A 336 15.36 8.32 8.74
N HIS A 337 14.92 8.02 7.49
CA HIS A 337 15.61 8.40 6.26
C HIS A 337 17.06 7.89 6.17
N GLU A 338 17.35 6.76 6.79
CA GLU A 338 18.64 6.09 6.62
C GLU A 338 18.85 5.65 5.18
N ASP A 339 20.11 5.64 4.76
CA ASP A 339 20.45 5.36 3.37
C ASP A 339 20.61 3.84 3.12
N VAL A 340 19.49 3.19 2.98
CA VAL A 340 19.41 1.75 2.71
C VAL A 340 19.94 1.46 1.29
N PRO A 341 20.81 0.42 1.11
CA PRO A 341 21.36 0.05 -0.20
C PRO A 341 20.36 -0.69 -1.07
N ALA A 342 19.26 0.00 -1.41
CA ALA A 342 18.16 -0.58 -2.16
C ALA A 342 17.40 0.45 -2.99
N LEU A 343 16.69 -0.06 -4.00
CA LEU A 343 15.70 0.68 -4.80
C LEU A 343 14.37 -0.05 -4.77
N ARG A 344 13.27 0.71 -4.80
CA ARG A 344 11.96 0.17 -5.12
C ARG A 344 11.66 0.39 -6.61
N LEU A 345 11.36 -0.68 -7.32
CA LEU A 345 10.81 -0.64 -8.67
C LEU A 345 9.30 -0.82 -8.60
N ALA A 346 8.56 0.12 -9.20
CA ALA A 346 7.13 0.01 -9.42
C ALA A 346 6.87 -0.35 -10.88
N PHE A 347 6.25 -1.48 -11.15
CA PHE A 347 6.06 -1.97 -12.53
C PHE A 347 4.65 -1.72 -13.09
N GLY A 348 3.74 -1.16 -12.30
CA GLY A 348 2.35 -0.98 -12.72
C GLY A 348 2.20 0.01 -13.89
N PHE A 349 2.87 1.14 -13.88
CA PHE A 349 2.69 2.24 -14.83
C PHE A 349 3.45 2.04 -16.16
N ALA A 350 4.69 1.58 -16.09
CA ALA A 350 5.51 1.36 -17.28
C ALA A 350 4.89 0.34 -18.25
N SER A 351 5.00 0.54 -19.55
CA SER A 351 4.60 -0.46 -20.55
C SER A 351 5.53 -1.67 -20.52
N LEU A 352 5.09 -2.82 -21.07
CA LEU A 352 5.97 -3.98 -21.22
C LEU A 352 7.22 -3.68 -22.05
N GLU A 353 7.09 -2.81 -23.05
CA GLU A 353 8.21 -2.37 -23.87
C GLU A 353 9.18 -1.50 -23.05
N ASP A 354 8.66 -0.56 -22.24
CA ASP A 354 9.50 0.25 -21.33
C ASP A 354 10.23 -0.60 -20.28
N ILE A 355 9.58 -1.66 -19.79
CA ILE A 355 10.20 -2.60 -18.84
C ILE A 355 11.35 -3.37 -19.51
N ARG A 356 11.11 -3.93 -20.70
CA ARG A 356 12.12 -4.71 -21.42
C ARG A 356 13.34 -3.90 -21.82
N ASP A 357 13.14 -2.61 -22.16
CA ASP A 357 14.23 -1.71 -22.50
C ASP A 357 14.89 -1.09 -21.27
N GLY A 358 14.09 -0.65 -20.30
CA GLY A 358 14.55 0.18 -19.19
C GLY A 358 15.18 -0.60 -18.03
N VAL A 359 14.75 -1.85 -17.76
CA VAL A 359 15.33 -2.64 -16.67
C VAL A 359 16.77 -3.05 -16.94
N PRO A 360 17.16 -3.51 -18.16
CA PRO A 360 18.56 -3.72 -18.48
C PRO A 360 19.42 -2.45 -18.37
N LEU A 361 18.89 -1.28 -18.82
CA LEU A 361 19.59 -0.01 -18.67
C LEU A 361 19.80 0.38 -17.19
N LEU A 362 18.83 0.06 -16.32
CA LEU A 362 18.99 0.22 -14.87
C LEU A 362 20.12 -0.69 -14.35
N GLY A 363 20.17 -1.92 -14.83
CA GLY A 363 21.26 -2.86 -14.50
C GLY A 363 22.65 -2.31 -14.87
N GLU A 364 22.79 -1.72 -16.05
CA GLU A 364 24.02 -1.02 -16.45
C GLU A 364 24.36 0.13 -15.50
N CYS A 365 23.36 0.94 -15.09
CA CYS A 365 23.58 2.01 -14.13
C CYS A 365 24.11 1.49 -12.79
N ILE A 366 23.54 0.38 -12.28
CA ILE A 366 24.01 -0.26 -11.04
C ILE A 366 25.45 -0.71 -11.19
N GLN A 367 25.81 -1.41 -12.29
CA GLN A 367 27.19 -1.85 -12.55
C GLN A 367 28.17 -0.68 -12.64
N MET A 368 27.80 0.40 -13.34
CA MET A 368 28.64 1.60 -13.49
C MET A 368 28.77 2.42 -12.19
N ALA A 369 27.82 2.30 -11.29
CA ALA A 369 27.85 2.96 -9.99
C ALA A 369 28.72 2.24 -8.95
N ARG A 370 29.19 1.03 -9.23
CA ARG A 370 30.11 0.32 -8.32
C ARG A 370 31.44 1.04 -8.23
N THR A 371 31.90 1.22 -7.01
CA THR A 371 33.27 1.64 -6.75
C THR A 371 34.16 0.45 -7.05
N GLN A 372 35.08 0.57 -8.03
CA GLN A 372 36.11 -0.45 -8.20
C GLN A 372 36.82 -0.62 -6.86
N ALA A 373 36.76 -1.82 -6.29
CA ALA A 373 37.67 -2.16 -5.20
C ALA A 373 39.07 -1.80 -5.70
N SER A 374 39.71 -0.82 -5.06
CA SER A 374 41.07 -0.51 -5.37
C SER A 374 41.86 -1.80 -5.23
N VAL A 375 42.28 -2.37 -6.36
CA VAL A 375 43.30 -3.43 -6.41
C VAL A 375 44.58 -2.75 -5.98
N LEU A 376 44.72 -2.58 -4.67
CA LEU A 376 46.02 -2.38 -4.04
C LEU A 376 46.53 -3.77 -3.66
N ALA A 377 47.26 -4.34 -4.62
CA ALA A 377 48.14 -5.47 -4.39
C ALA A 377 49.31 -5.07 -3.46
#